data_5e6cdf409b76635d9c94b0ca877260f8
#
_entry.id   5e6cdf409b76635d9c94b0ca877260f8
#
_cell.length_a   1.000
_cell.length_b   1.000
_cell.length_c   1.000
_cell.angle_alpha   90.00
_cell.angle_beta   90.00
_cell.angle_gamma   90.00
#
_symmetry.space_group_name_H-M   'P 1'
#
loop_
_entity.id
_entity.type
_entity.pdbx_description
1 polymer ?
#
loop_
_entity_poly.entity_id
_entity_poly.type
_entity_poly.pdbx_seq_one_letter_code
_entity_poly.pdbx_strand_id
1 'polypeptide(L)'
;MKRKRRLAGVVCCLVAGAGLFSLADGEELRPPAAQVPGIEELSGHLAELVPMCLACHGENGVPNYAESPVIDGQHEGYLYIQLRDYKNGARKHEVMNEIVKDLSRQDLRELAAFFAKRPWPRLQQRAEEADDVVAERLASAGMCKECHLGGYLGDSTVPRLAGQLTTYLVVTMRAFKTKERANNAAMSSLLATYTDEEIDALARYLGAL
;
A
#
# COMPACT_ATOMS: atom_id res chain seq x y z
N MET A 1 -31.13 -66.45 45.37
CA MET A 1 -32.44 -65.89 45.76
C MET A 1 -32.81 -64.74 44.87
N LYS A 2 -33.84 -64.86 44.03
CA LYS A 2 -34.31 -63.95 43.02
C LYS A 2 -35.17 -62.85 43.64
N ARG A 3 -34.95 -61.60 43.33
CA ARG A 3 -35.94 -60.52 43.48
C ARG A 3 -36.02 -59.73 42.19
N LYS A 4 -37.15 -59.95 41.53
CA LYS A 4 -37.62 -59.12 40.41
C LYS A 4 -38.10 -57.77 40.95
N ARG A 5 -37.71 -56.68 40.35
CA ARG A 5 -38.43 -55.39 40.50
C ARG A 5 -38.92 -54.95 39.14
N ARG A 6 -40.17 -54.57 39.12
CA ARG A 6 -40.98 -54.21 37.95
C ARG A 6 -40.62 -52.81 37.44
N LEU A 7 -40.55 -52.69 36.11
CA LEU A 7 -40.53 -51.40 35.42
C LEU A 7 -41.94 -50.75 35.53
N ALA A 8 -41.94 -49.49 35.89
CA ALA A 8 -43.08 -48.59 35.68
C ALA A 8 -42.67 -47.66 34.48
N GLY A 9 -43.44 -47.76 33.40
CA GLY A 9 -43.26 -46.92 32.25
C GLY A 9 -43.82 -45.52 32.51
N VAL A 10 -43.03 -44.54 32.16
CA VAL A 10 -43.47 -43.14 32.03
C VAL A 10 -43.44 -42.81 30.54
N VAL A 11 -44.62 -42.63 29.98
CA VAL A 11 -44.84 -42.10 28.65
C VAL A 11 -44.63 -40.58 28.75
N CYS A 12 -43.57 -40.08 28.16
CA CYS A 12 -43.34 -38.65 28.02
C CYS A 12 -43.63 -38.22 26.59
N CYS A 13 -44.70 -37.44 26.44
CA CYS A 13 -45.07 -36.82 25.16
C CYS A 13 -43.99 -35.88 24.68
N LEU A 14 -43.37 -36.23 23.55
CA LEU A 14 -42.51 -35.32 22.80
C LEU A 14 -43.38 -34.34 21.99
N VAL A 15 -43.47 -33.11 22.43
CA VAL A 15 -43.98 -32.01 21.62
C VAL A 15 -42.82 -31.50 20.77
N ALA A 16 -42.86 -31.81 19.48
CA ALA A 16 -41.93 -31.27 18.50
C ALA A 16 -42.25 -29.80 18.21
N GLY A 17 -41.57 -28.89 18.90
CA GLY A 17 -41.55 -27.48 18.56
C GLY A 17 -40.47 -27.26 17.50
N ALA A 18 -40.86 -27.16 16.23
CA ALA A 18 -39.97 -26.69 15.18
C ALA A 18 -39.75 -25.18 15.35
N GLY A 19 -38.73 -24.81 16.13
CA GLY A 19 -38.24 -23.46 16.17
C GLY A 19 -37.42 -23.20 14.89
N LEU A 20 -38.01 -22.43 13.97
CA LEU A 20 -37.28 -21.82 12.87
C LEU A 20 -36.26 -20.83 13.48
N PHE A 21 -35.03 -21.28 13.63
CA PHE A 21 -33.92 -20.36 13.80
C PHE A 21 -33.70 -19.64 12.46
N SER A 22 -34.23 -18.44 12.36
CA SER A 22 -33.82 -17.46 11.35
C SER A 22 -32.36 -17.17 11.61
N LEU A 23 -31.49 -17.65 10.73
CA LEU A 23 -30.12 -17.14 10.63
C LEU A 23 -30.28 -15.69 10.21
N ALA A 24 -30.21 -14.79 11.19
CA ALA A 24 -30.01 -13.39 10.91
C ALA A 24 -28.67 -13.30 10.17
N ASP A 25 -28.74 -12.91 8.89
CA ASP A 25 -27.60 -12.57 8.08
C ASP A 25 -26.73 -11.60 8.88
N GLY A 26 -25.54 -12.09 9.26
CA GLY A 26 -24.50 -11.26 9.84
C GLY A 26 -24.03 -10.29 8.77
N GLU A 27 -24.75 -9.19 8.63
CA GLU A 27 -24.26 -8.01 7.92
C GLU A 27 -23.04 -7.52 8.69
N GLU A 28 -21.89 -8.00 8.23
CA GLU A 28 -20.58 -7.53 8.67
C GLU A 28 -20.61 -6.02 8.53
N LEU A 29 -20.53 -5.29 9.66
CA LEU A 29 -20.42 -3.83 9.72
C LEU A 29 -19.14 -3.41 9.01
N ARG A 30 -19.20 -3.45 7.69
CA ARG A 30 -18.19 -2.82 6.83
C ARG A 30 -18.28 -1.33 7.10
N PRO A 31 -17.22 -0.69 7.64
CA PRO A 31 -17.27 0.76 7.79
C PRO A 31 -17.63 1.35 6.42
N PRO A 32 -18.46 2.42 6.39
CA PRO A 32 -18.81 3.07 5.15
C PRO A 32 -17.51 3.38 4.43
N ALA A 33 -17.40 2.95 3.16
CA ALA A 33 -16.26 3.29 2.34
C ALA A 33 -16.10 4.81 2.44
N ALA A 34 -14.97 5.26 2.99
CA ALA A 34 -14.66 6.68 3.03
C ALA A 34 -14.89 7.17 1.60
N GLN A 35 -15.72 8.21 1.46
CA GLN A 35 -15.99 8.79 0.15
C GLN A 35 -14.65 9.28 -0.37
N VAL A 36 -14.08 8.51 -1.30
CA VAL A 36 -12.85 8.89 -1.99
C VAL A 36 -13.24 10.07 -2.86
N PRO A 37 -12.63 11.25 -2.69
CA PRO A 37 -12.95 12.39 -3.54
C PRO A 37 -12.79 11.96 -5.00
N GLY A 38 -13.89 11.95 -5.73
CA GLY A 38 -13.87 11.70 -7.17
C GLY A 38 -13.20 12.86 -7.88
N ILE A 39 -12.69 12.60 -9.08
CA ILE A 39 -12.16 13.66 -9.96
C ILE A 39 -13.26 14.69 -10.23
N GLU A 40 -14.52 14.25 -10.24
CA GLU A 40 -15.72 15.05 -10.49
C GLU A 40 -16.03 16.07 -9.39
N GLU A 41 -15.50 15.88 -8.17
CA GLU A 41 -15.68 16.78 -7.03
C GLU A 41 -14.57 17.84 -6.93
N LEU A 42 -13.55 17.75 -7.79
CA LEU A 42 -12.45 18.69 -7.79
C LEU A 42 -12.88 20.07 -8.29
N SER A 43 -12.43 21.09 -7.59
CA SER A 43 -12.68 22.49 -7.96
C SER A 43 -11.38 23.28 -7.95
N GLY A 44 -11.41 24.45 -8.58
CA GLY A 44 -10.25 25.34 -8.63
C GLY A 44 -9.04 24.69 -9.32
N HIS A 45 -7.84 25.04 -8.89
CA HIS A 45 -6.59 24.64 -9.51
C HIS A 45 -6.31 23.13 -9.47
N LEU A 46 -6.81 22.41 -8.44
CA LEU A 46 -6.69 20.96 -8.40
C LEU A 46 -7.38 20.24 -9.58
N ALA A 47 -8.51 20.78 -10.05
CA ALA A 47 -9.22 20.20 -11.19
C ALA A 47 -8.37 20.21 -12.48
N GLU A 48 -7.43 21.13 -12.59
CA GLU A 48 -6.49 21.23 -13.70
C GLU A 48 -5.25 20.35 -13.49
N LEU A 49 -4.75 20.26 -12.25
CA LEU A 49 -3.50 19.57 -11.93
C LEU A 49 -3.64 18.06 -11.83
N VAL A 50 -4.69 17.56 -11.21
CA VAL A 50 -4.88 16.13 -10.96
C VAL A 50 -4.88 15.29 -12.23
N PRO A 51 -5.58 15.67 -13.31
CA PRO A 51 -5.58 14.92 -14.58
C PRO A 51 -4.16 14.72 -15.17
N MET A 52 -3.28 15.71 -15.03
CA MET A 52 -1.88 15.58 -15.48
C MET A 52 -1.12 14.50 -14.69
N CYS A 53 -1.37 14.39 -13.40
CA CYS A 53 -0.75 13.36 -12.56
C CYS A 53 -1.27 11.96 -12.95
N LEU A 54 -2.59 11.85 -13.13
CA LEU A 54 -3.26 10.60 -13.44
C LEU A 54 -2.89 10.03 -14.81
N ALA A 55 -2.47 10.88 -15.76
CA ALA A 55 -1.99 10.44 -17.06
C ALA A 55 -0.86 9.40 -16.97
N CYS A 56 -0.02 9.48 -15.94
CA CYS A 56 1.07 8.53 -15.70
C CYS A 56 0.78 7.59 -14.52
N HIS A 57 0.24 8.13 -13.43
CA HIS A 57 0.00 7.38 -12.19
C HIS A 57 -1.31 6.58 -12.20
N GLY A 58 -2.14 6.73 -13.24
CA GLY A 58 -3.37 5.97 -13.48
C GLY A 58 -4.60 6.53 -12.78
N GLU A 59 -5.75 6.54 -13.47
CA GLU A 59 -7.02 7.07 -12.94
C GLU A 59 -7.54 6.26 -11.75
N ASN A 60 -7.27 4.96 -11.73
CA ASN A 60 -7.65 4.03 -10.67
C ASN A 60 -6.47 3.68 -9.74
N GLY A 61 -5.42 4.51 -9.74
CA GLY A 61 -4.20 4.29 -8.96
C GLY A 61 -3.27 3.21 -9.52
N VAL A 62 -3.68 2.49 -10.60
CA VAL A 62 -2.81 1.53 -11.30
C VAL A 62 -2.00 2.31 -12.33
N PRO A 63 -0.67 2.41 -12.17
CA PRO A 63 0.16 3.22 -13.06
C PRO A 63 0.11 2.77 -14.52
N ASN A 64 0.10 3.75 -15.44
CA ASN A 64 0.09 3.50 -16.88
C ASN A 64 1.49 3.16 -17.44
N TYR A 65 2.56 3.43 -16.69
CA TYR A 65 3.94 3.15 -17.07
C TYR A 65 4.66 2.35 -16.00
N ALA A 66 5.54 1.45 -16.42
CA ALA A 66 6.21 0.49 -15.57
C ALA A 66 7.08 1.12 -14.45
N GLU A 67 7.56 2.33 -14.64
CA GLU A 67 8.40 3.02 -13.66
C GLU A 67 7.67 4.14 -12.91
N SER A 68 6.39 4.38 -13.21
CA SER A 68 5.55 5.31 -12.45
C SER A 68 5.07 4.63 -11.18
N PRO A 69 5.25 5.23 -9.99
CA PRO A 69 4.79 4.60 -8.77
C PRO A 69 3.28 4.71 -8.58
N VAL A 70 2.73 3.77 -7.79
CA VAL A 70 1.46 3.98 -7.10
C VAL A 70 1.61 5.16 -6.15
N ILE A 71 0.74 6.16 -6.29
CA ILE A 71 0.69 7.33 -5.40
C ILE A 71 -0.62 7.42 -4.62
N ASP A 72 -1.68 6.77 -5.09
CA ASP A 72 -2.95 6.65 -4.39
C ASP A 72 -2.75 5.91 -3.05
N GLY A 73 -3.28 6.48 -1.97
CA GLY A 73 -3.15 5.89 -0.63
C GLY A 73 -1.74 5.89 -0.04
N GLN A 74 -0.81 6.58 -0.67
CA GLN A 74 0.51 6.83 -0.09
C GLN A 74 0.41 7.95 0.96
N HIS A 75 1.30 7.96 1.95
CA HIS A 75 1.26 8.94 3.04
C HIS A 75 1.43 10.37 2.55
N GLU A 76 0.56 11.26 3.01
CA GLU A 76 0.53 12.68 2.63
C GLU A 76 1.90 13.36 2.86
N GLY A 77 2.49 13.15 4.05
CA GLY A 77 3.79 13.72 4.37
C GLY A 77 4.90 13.27 3.43
N TYR A 78 4.90 11.97 3.08
CA TYR A 78 5.85 11.44 2.11
C TYR A 78 5.62 12.02 0.71
N LEU A 79 4.38 12.04 0.21
CA LEU A 79 4.05 12.61 -1.10
C LEU A 79 4.47 14.08 -1.20
N TYR A 80 4.15 14.88 -0.16
CA TYR A 80 4.54 16.29 -0.11
C TYR A 80 6.07 16.46 -0.18
N ILE A 81 6.83 15.66 0.58
CA ILE A 81 8.30 15.70 0.56
C ILE A 81 8.81 15.36 -0.84
N GLN A 82 8.28 14.31 -1.49
CA GLN A 82 8.73 13.93 -2.82
C GLN A 82 8.45 15.01 -3.87
N LEU A 83 7.25 15.58 -3.88
CA LEU A 83 6.90 16.69 -4.78
C LEU A 83 7.81 17.92 -4.55
N ARG A 84 8.04 18.27 -3.29
CA ARG A 84 8.97 19.35 -2.92
C ARG A 84 10.40 19.08 -3.39
N ASP A 85 10.86 17.83 -3.21
CA ASP A 85 12.24 17.43 -3.56
C ASP A 85 12.44 17.42 -5.07
N TYR A 86 11.43 17.04 -5.84
CA TYR A 86 11.44 17.22 -7.28
C TYR A 86 11.49 18.71 -7.67
N LYS A 87 10.66 19.56 -7.05
CA LYS A 87 10.60 20.98 -7.35
C LYS A 87 11.93 21.70 -7.07
N ASN A 88 12.62 21.35 -5.99
CA ASN A 88 13.90 21.98 -5.62
C ASN A 88 15.14 21.25 -6.15
N GLY A 89 14.97 20.17 -6.93
CA GLY A 89 16.06 19.40 -7.54
C GLY A 89 16.81 18.45 -6.59
N ALA A 90 16.35 18.30 -5.32
CA ALA A 90 16.91 17.33 -4.38
C ALA A 90 16.61 15.88 -4.79
N ARG A 91 15.52 15.67 -5.53
CA ARG A 91 15.20 14.45 -6.26
C ARG A 91 15.12 14.77 -7.74
N LYS A 92 15.81 13.98 -8.57
CA LYS A 92 15.89 14.21 -10.00
C LYS A 92 15.05 13.20 -10.77
N HIS A 93 14.27 13.67 -11.72
CA HIS A 93 13.53 12.90 -12.70
C HIS A 93 13.02 13.85 -13.77
N GLU A 94 13.41 13.66 -15.00
CA GLU A 94 13.14 14.58 -16.11
C GLU A 94 11.68 15.05 -16.16
N VAL A 95 10.74 14.12 -16.19
CA VAL A 95 9.30 14.43 -16.27
C VAL A 95 8.80 15.09 -14.99
N MET A 96 9.12 14.51 -13.81
CA MET A 96 8.54 15.00 -12.55
C MET A 96 9.07 16.38 -12.18
N ASN A 97 10.36 16.67 -12.42
CA ASN A 97 10.90 18.01 -12.18
C ASN A 97 10.19 19.05 -13.04
N GLU A 98 9.90 18.72 -14.31
CA GLU A 98 9.20 19.62 -15.22
C GLU A 98 7.75 19.86 -14.79
N ILE A 99 7.01 18.80 -14.39
CA ILE A 99 5.62 18.91 -13.95
C ILE A 99 5.48 19.81 -12.73
N VAL A 100 6.37 19.67 -11.74
CA VAL A 100 6.21 20.38 -10.45
C VAL A 100 6.91 21.74 -10.36
N LYS A 101 7.68 22.13 -11.36
CA LYS A 101 8.55 23.32 -11.30
C LYS A 101 7.81 24.62 -10.96
N ASP A 102 6.61 24.78 -11.54
CA ASP A 102 5.80 26.01 -11.42
C ASP A 102 4.72 25.91 -10.34
N LEU A 103 4.52 24.71 -9.73
CA LEU A 103 3.51 24.52 -8.71
C LEU A 103 3.85 25.29 -7.44
N SER A 104 2.86 25.94 -6.82
CA SER A 104 3.03 26.60 -5.53
C SER A 104 3.20 25.58 -4.39
N ARG A 105 3.66 26.05 -3.23
CA ARG A 105 3.70 25.20 -2.03
C ARG A 105 2.32 24.71 -1.64
N GLN A 106 1.29 25.47 -1.91
CA GLN A 106 -0.08 25.09 -1.63
C GLN A 106 -0.53 23.96 -2.55
N ASP A 107 -0.25 24.05 -3.86
CA ASP A 107 -0.57 22.99 -4.82
C ASP A 107 0.09 21.66 -4.42
N LEU A 108 1.37 21.69 -4.00
CA LEU A 108 2.07 20.48 -3.55
C LEU A 108 1.40 19.83 -2.33
N ARG A 109 0.87 20.63 -1.39
CA ARG A 109 0.14 20.12 -0.22
C ARG A 109 -1.21 19.55 -0.61
N GLU A 110 -1.95 20.26 -1.44
CA GLU A 110 -3.28 19.83 -1.89
C GLU A 110 -3.22 18.55 -2.71
N LEU A 111 -2.25 18.45 -3.63
CA LEU A 111 -2.00 17.22 -4.37
C LEU A 111 -1.62 16.05 -3.44
N ALA A 112 -0.72 16.27 -2.49
CA ALA A 112 -0.33 15.24 -1.53
C ALA A 112 -1.53 14.76 -0.70
N ALA A 113 -2.35 15.69 -0.18
CA ALA A 113 -3.55 15.38 0.58
C ALA A 113 -4.62 14.67 -0.27
N PHE A 114 -4.78 15.04 -1.54
CA PHE A 114 -5.71 14.40 -2.45
C PHE A 114 -5.34 12.94 -2.69
N PHE A 115 -4.11 12.67 -3.13
CA PHE A 115 -3.67 11.30 -3.44
C PHE A 115 -3.60 10.41 -2.20
N ALA A 116 -3.26 10.96 -1.03
CA ALA A 116 -3.22 10.21 0.24
C ALA A 116 -4.60 9.69 0.68
N LYS A 117 -5.68 10.35 0.30
CA LYS A 117 -7.07 9.94 0.64
C LYS A 117 -7.63 8.89 -0.32
N ARG A 118 -6.99 8.69 -1.46
CA ARG A 118 -7.43 7.69 -2.44
C ARG A 118 -7.07 6.27 -1.96
N PRO A 119 -7.83 5.24 -2.35
CA PRO A 119 -7.53 3.88 -1.94
C PRO A 119 -6.24 3.40 -2.62
N TRP A 120 -5.40 2.69 -1.86
CA TRP A 120 -4.28 1.97 -2.45
C TRP A 120 -4.77 0.88 -3.39
N PRO A 121 -4.34 0.84 -4.65
CA PRO A 121 -4.79 -0.15 -5.61
C PRO A 121 -4.22 -1.54 -5.28
N ARG A 122 -4.92 -2.58 -5.70
CA ARG A 122 -4.41 -3.94 -5.63
C ARG A 122 -3.75 -4.29 -6.97
N LEU A 123 -2.42 -4.31 -6.99
CA LEU A 123 -1.67 -4.80 -8.14
C LEU A 123 -1.56 -6.33 -8.05
N GLN A 124 -1.79 -7.02 -9.18
CA GLN A 124 -1.61 -8.47 -9.25
C GLN A 124 -0.14 -8.79 -9.57
N GLN A 125 0.74 -8.55 -8.61
CA GLN A 125 2.15 -8.88 -8.70
C GLN A 125 2.41 -10.16 -7.92
N ARG A 126 3.36 -10.97 -8.39
CA ARG A 126 3.74 -12.23 -7.74
C ARG A 126 5.24 -12.21 -7.46
N ALA A 127 5.61 -12.65 -6.26
CA ALA A 127 6.96 -13.09 -5.97
C ALA A 127 7.05 -14.61 -6.20
N GLU A 128 8.24 -15.11 -6.48
CA GLU A 128 8.53 -16.53 -6.41
C GLU A 128 8.79 -16.91 -4.95
N GLU A 129 8.35 -18.11 -4.53
CA GLU A 129 8.51 -18.56 -3.13
C GLU A 129 9.98 -18.53 -2.66
N ALA A 130 10.92 -18.77 -3.57
CA ALA A 130 12.35 -18.66 -3.29
C ALA A 130 12.78 -17.22 -2.98
N ASP A 131 12.15 -16.22 -3.60
CA ASP A 131 12.42 -14.81 -3.34
C ASP A 131 11.95 -14.40 -1.95
N ASP A 132 10.83 -14.93 -1.46
CA ASP A 132 10.26 -14.56 -0.17
C ASP A 132 11.23 -14.86 0.98
N VAL A 133 11.81 -16.05 1.02
CA VAL A 133 12.77 -16.46 2.07
C VAL A 133 14.04 -15.61 2.03
N VAL A 134 14.56 -15.35 0.84
CA VAL A 134 15.76 -14.53 0.65
C VAL A 134 15.47 -13.09 1.02
N ALA A 135 14.36 -12.52 0.53
CA ALA A 135 13.99 -11.14 0.76
C ALA A 135 13.65 -10.86 2.22
N GLU A 136 12.97 -11.76 2.93
CA GLU A 136 12.72 -11.61 4.37
C GLU A 136 14.02 -11.55 5.18
N ARG A 137 14.99 -12.39 4.85
CA ARG A 137 16.30 -12.38 5.48
C ARG A 137 17.05 -11.07 5.20
N LEU A 138 17.06 -10.61 3.95
CA LEU A 138 17.68 -9.37 3.52
C LEU A 138 17.02 -8.16 4.20
N ALA A 139 15.69 -8.10 4.20
CA ALA A 139 14.93 -7.03 4.82
C ALA A 139 15.10 -7.00 6.35
N SER A 140 15.26 -8.15 6.97
CA SER A 140 15.55 -8.27 8.39
C SER A 140 16.98 -7.79 8.70
N ALA A 141 17.97 -8.19 7.91
CA ALA A 141 19.35 -7.74 8.07
C ALA A 141 19.49 -6.22 7.88
N GLY A 142 18.74 -5.64 6.94
CA GLY A 142 18.69 -4.19 6.71
C GLY A 142 17.76 -3.44 7.66
N MET A 143 17.12 -4.12 8.60
CA MET A 143 16.17 -3.52 9.56
C MET A 143 15.09 -2.67 8.88
N CYS A 144 14.59 -3.08 7.70
CA CYS A 144 13.68 -2.29 6.90
C CYS A 144 12.38 -1.96 7.65
N LYS A 145 11.90 -2.90 8.48
CA LYS A 145 10.67 -2.75 9.29
C LYS A 145 10.80 -1.74 10.43
N GLU A 146 12.01 -1.37 10.83
CA GLU A 146 12.20 -0.36 11.89
C GLU A 146 11.74 1.03 11.43
N CYS A 147 11.88 1.32 10.15
CA CYS A 147 11.39 2.56 9.54
C CYS A 147 10.07 2.36 8.78
N HIS A 148 10.01 1.33 7.91
CA HIS A 148 8.83 1.10 7.07
C HIS A 148 7.68 0.37 7.78
N LEU A 149 7.84 0.08 9.08
CA LEU A 149 6.89 -0.52 10.01
C LEU A 149 6.39 -1.93 9.61
N GLY A 150 5.56 -2.51 10.45
CA GLY A 150 4.99 -3.84 10.21
C GLY A 150 4.20 -3.90 8.90
N GLY A 151 4.41 -4.98 8.14
CA GLY A 151 3.81 -5.14 6.81
C GLY A 151 4.31 -4.14 5.76
N TYR A 152 5.38 -3.40 6.04
CA TYR A 152 5.94 -2.38 5.14
C TYR A 152 4.93 -1.31 4.73
N LEU A 153 4.01 -0.99 5.64
CA LEU A 153 2.96 0.00 5.38
C LEU A 153 3.45 1.44 5.54
N GLY A 154 4.55 1.64 6.26
CA GLY A 154 5.08 2.97 6.55
C GLY A 154 4.17 3.81 7.43
N ASP A 155 4.55 5.07 7.63
CA ASP A 155 3.73 6.11 8.30
C ASP A 155 4.30 7.50 8.05
N SER A 156 3.45 8.51 8.05
CA SER A 156 3.83 9.93 7.99
C SER A 156 4.73 10.27 6.80
N THR A 157 6.04 10.36 7.01
CA THR A 157 7.02 10.69 5.96
C THR A 157 7.79 9.47 5.44
N VAL A 158 7.56 8.31 6.04
CA VAL A 158 8.15 7.04 5.62
C VAL A 158 7.16 6.30 4.71
N PRO A 159 7.53 5.96 3.46
CA PRO A 159 6.57 5.46 2.50
C PRO A 159 6.10 4.03 2.79
N ARG A 160 4.86 3.75 2.41
CA ARG A 160 4.38 2.41 2.16
C ARG A 160 5.15 1.80 0.99
N LEU A 161 5.65 0.59 1.18
CA LEU A 161 6.35 -0.22 0.17
C LEU A 161 5.49 -1.41 -0.28
N ALA A 162 4.70 -1.98 0.64
CA ALA A 162 3.85 -3.14 0.38
C ALA A 162 2.88 -2.88 -0.77
N GLY A 163 2.92 -3.74 -1.79
CA GLY A 163 2.10 -3.64 -2.99
C GLY A 163 2.48 -2.51 -3.93
N GLN A 164 3.66 -1.89 -3.77
CA GLN A 164 4.17 -0.90 -4.74
C GLN A 164 4.65 -1.62 -6.01
N LEU A 165 4.62 -0.92 -7.14
CA LEU A 165 5.03 -1.48 -8.43
C LEU A 165 6.48 -1.98 -8.37
N THR A 166 6.69 -3.26 -8.65
CA THR A 166 8.00 -3.94 -8.56
C THR A 166 9.06 -3.23 -9.38
N THR A 167 8.75 -2.86 -10.61
CA THR A 167 9.70 -2.14 -11.50
C THR A 167 10.11 -0.79 -10.92
N TYR A 168 9.17 -0.04 -10.35
CA TYR A 168 9.48 1.21 -9.65
C TYR A 168 10.35 0.97 -8.42
N LEU A 169 10.09 -0.08 -7.63
CA LEU A 169 10.91 -0.43 -6.47
C LEU A 169 12.36 -0.74 -6.90
N VAL A 170 12.55 -1.55 -7.95
CA VAL A 170 13.88 -1.86 -8.52
C VAL A 170 14.63 -0.58 -8.88
N VAL A 171 14.04 0.24 -9.76
CA VAL A 171 14.67 1.46 -10.24
C VAL A 171 15.00 2.41 -9.10
N THR A 172 14.05 2.61 -8.20
CA THR A 172 14.22 3.52 -7.05
C THR A 172 15.28 3.04 -6.06
N MET A 173 15.35 1.75 -5.74
CA MET A 173 16.36 1.22 -4.82
C MET A 173 17.76 1.26 -5.44
N ARG A 174 17.89 0.95 -6.73
CA ARG A 174 19.16 1.08 -7.46
C ARG A 174 19.62 2.55 -7.55
N ALA A 175 18.69 3.47 -7.77
CA ALA A 175 19.00 4.91 -7.77
C ALA A 175 19.51 5.40 -6.40
N PHE A 176 18.98 4.87 -5.29
CA PHE A 176 19.55 5.12 -3.96
C PHE A 176 20.93 4.50 -3.79
N LYS A 177 21.14 3.24 -4.23
CA LYS A 177 22.43 2.55 -4.18
C LYS A 177 23.51 3.34 -4.91
N THR A 178 23.23 3.85 -6.09
CA THR A 178 24.16 4.62 -6.91
C THR A 178 24.27 6.10 -6.51
N LYS A 179 23.44 6.56 -5.56
CA LYS A 179 23.26 7.96 -5.15
C LYS A 179 22.75 8.89 -6.26
N GLU A 180 22.22 8.35 -7.35
CA GLU A 180 21.45 9.11 -8.33
C GLU A 180 20.20 9.72 -7.68
N ARG A 181 19.55 8.95 -6.81
CA ARG A 181 18.57 9.43 -5.84
C ARG A 181 19.22 9.56 -4.48
N ALA A 182 19.42 10.79 -4.00
CA ALA A 182 20.15 11.08 -2.76
C ALA A 182 19.34 11.91 -1.74
N ASN A 183 18.04 12.07 -1.97
CA ASN A 183 17.17 12.85 -1.08
C ASN A 183 16.87 12.17 0.26
N ASN A 184 17.43 10.97 0.52
CA ASN A 184 17.45 10.30 1.82
C ASN A 184 18.78 9.57 2.01
N ALA A 185 19.67 10.13 2.82
CA ALA A 185 21.02 9.61 3.04
C ALA A 185 21.02 8.22 3.71
N ALA A 186 20.06 7.95 4.60
CA ALA A 186 19.95 6.64 5.26
C ALA A 186 19.65 5.54 4.24
N MET A 187 18.70 5.78 3.32
CA MET A 187 18.38 4.84 2.25
C MET A 187 19.57 4.63 1.31
N SER A 188 20.30 5.69 0.94
CA SER A 188 21.48 5.57 0.09
C SER A 188 22.59 4.75 0.76
N SER A 189 22.83 4.97 2.05
CA SER A 189 23.84 4.22 2.81
C SER A 189 23.47 2.75 2.95
N LEU A 190 22.21 2.46 3.26
CA LEU A 190 21.72 1.11 3.42
C LEU A 190 21.81 0.33 2.10
N LEU A 191 21.24 0.88 1.02
CA LEU A 191 21.15 0.18 -0.26
C LEU A 191 22.49 0.04 -0.98
N ALA A 192 23.50 0.84 -0.63
CA ALA A 192 24.86 0.67 -1.12
C ALA A 192 25.49 -0.69 -0.73
N THR A 193 24.95 -1.36 0.27
CA THR A 193 25.46 -2.66 0.77
C THR A 193 24.86 -3.87 0.05
N TYR A 194 23.80 -3.68 -0.74
CA TYR A 194 23.09 -4.75 -1.44
C TYR A 194 23.58 -4.95 -2.87
N THR A 195 23.56 -6.18 -3.37
CA THR A 195 23.77 -6.46 -4.80
C THR A 195 22.51 -6.08 -5.61
N ASP A 196 22.60 -6.08 -6.93
CA ASP A 196 21.45 -5.78 -7.78
C ASP A 196 20.43 -6.91 -7.74
N GLU A 197 20.89 -8.16 -7.63
CA GLU A 197 20.05 -9.36 -7.48
C GLU A 197 19.27 -9.34 -6.16
N GLU A 198 19.92 -8.91 -5.08
CA GLU A 198 19.26 -8.74 -3.77
C GLU A 198 18.21 -7.64 -3.80
N ILE A 199 18.48 -6.53 -4.50
CA ILE A 199 17.50 -5.46 -4.73
C ILE A 199 16.31 -5.97 -5.53
N ASP A 200 16.54 -6.78 -6.56
CA ASP A 200 15.48 -7.36 -7.39
C ASP A 200 14.59 -8.32 -6.58
N ALA A 201 15.19 -9.16 -5.74
CA ALA A 201 14.44 -10.06 -4.84
C ALA A 201 13.61 -9.26 -3.83
N LEU A 202 14.19 -8.24 -3.18
CA LEU A 202 13.46 -7.35 -2.28
C LEU A 202 12.30 -6.64 -2.97
N ALA A 203 12.51 -6.16 -4.20
CA ALA A 203 11.47 -5.47 -4.96
C ALA A 203 10.30 -6.37 -5.32
N ARG A 204 10.57 -7.61 -5.77
CA ARG A 204 9.51 -8.60 -6.06
C ARG A 204 8.72 -8.96 -4.81
N TYR A 205 9.41 -9.22 -3.71
CA TYR A 205 8.77 -9.52 -2.42
C TYR A 205 7.86 -8.37 -1.96
N LEU A 206 8.39 -7.15 -1.88
CA LEU A 206 7.64 -5.97 -1.44
C LEU A 206 6.45 -5.64 -2.35
N GLY A 207 6.64 -5.83 -3.66
CA GLY A 207 5.57 -5.61 -4.65
C GLY A 207 4.44 -6.63 -4.57
N ALA A 208 4.71 -7.84 -4.08
CA ALA A 208 3.74 -8.93 -3.97
C ALA A 208 2.93 -8.89 -2.65
N LEU A 209 3.36 -8.12 -1.65
CA LEU A 209 2.64 -7.93 -0.38
C LEU A 209 1.38 -7.08 -0.63
#